data_38d073cb1269ded1431d8db06784dc2c
#
_entry.id   38d073cb1269ded1431d8db06784dc2c
#
_cell.length_a   1.000
_cell.length_b   1.000
_cell.length_c   1.000
_cell.angle_alpha   90.00
_cell.angle_beta   90.00
_cell.angle_gamma   90.00
#
_symmetry.space_group_name_H-M   'P 1'
#
loop_
_entity.id
_entity.type
_entity.pdbx_description
1 polymer ?
#
loop_
_entity_poly.entity_id
_entity_poly.type
_entity_poly.pdbx_seq_one_letter_code
_entity_poly.pdbx_strand_id
1 'polypeptide(L)'
;MSCILHIETSTEACSVAVSEDGLAVFSKEDLKGPSHAVQLGVFVDEALSFVDSHGMPLDAVAVSCGPGSYTGLRIGVSMAKGICYGRNLPLIGLPTLEVLCVPVLLHHDLPEDALLCPMIDARRMEVYAAVYDRALGVKREIAADIVDEHSYLEFLNEHPVYFFGNGAAKCRGQITHPNAHFIDDIRPLGKWMFPLAEKEMVRQNFKDVAY
;
A
#
# COMPACT_ATOMS: atom_id res chain seq x y z
N MET A 1 14.43 4.78 -16.75
CA MET A 1 14.14 3.35 -16.60
C MET A 1 14.60 2.99 -15.21
N SER A 2 13.69 2.55 -14.34
CA SER A 2 14.04 2.16 -12.97
C SER A 2 13.61 0.73 -12.69
N CYS A 3 14.48 -0.03 -12.04
CA CYS A 3 14.21 -1.36 -11.54
C CYS A 3 14.07 -1.26 -10.00
N ILE A 4 12.87 -1.53 -9.47
CA ILE A 4 12.58 -1.32 -8.05
C ILE A 4 12.05 -2.61 -7.44
N LEU A 5 12.63 -3.00 -6.29
CA LEU A 5 12.12 -4.06 -5.44
C LEU A 5 11.06 -3.49 -4.50
N HIS A 6 9.88 -4.11 -4.44
CA HIS A 6 8.75 -3.70 -3.61
C HIS A 6 8.48 -4.73 -2.51
N ILE A 7 8.36 -4.27 -1.27
CA ILE A 7 8.08 -5.11 -0.09
C ILE A 7 6.82 -4.59 0.61
N GLU A 8 5.79 -5.43 0.70
CA GLU A 8 4.53 -5.11 1.36
C GLU A 8 4.21 -6.14 2.45
N THR A 9 4.10 -5.66 3.69
CA THR A 9 3.87 -6.48 4.89
C THR A 9 2.96 -5.79 5.91
N SER A 10 2.24 -4.75 5.49
CA SER A 10 1.45 -3.91 6.39
C SER A 10 0.16 -4.55 6.89
N THR A 11 -0.33 -5.61 6.22
CA THR A 11 -1.55 -6.35 6.58
C THR A 11 -1.24 -7.83 6.82
N GLU A 12 -2.24 -8.71 6.76
CA GLU A 12 -2.04 -10.16 6.81
C GLU A 12 -1.36 -10.71 5.55
N ALA A 13 -1.45 -10.00 4.44
CA ALA A 13 -0.78 -10.39 3.20
C ALA A 13 0.72 -10.10 3.27
N CYS A 14 1.53 -11.05 2.80
CA CYS A 14 2.97 -10.89 2.58
C CYS A 14 3.23 -10.89 1.08
N SER A 15 3.80 -9.83 0.53
CA SER A 15 4.10 -9.80 -0.89
C SER A 15 5.40 -9.07 -1.21
N VAL A 16 6.05 -9.54 -2.27
CA VAL A 16 7.26 -8.97 -2.87
C VAL A 16 7.04 -8.87 -4.37
N ALA A 17 7.44 -7.78 -4.97
CA ALA A 17 7.41 -7.60 -6.42
C ALA A 17 8.67 -6.89 -6.91
N VAL A 18 8.96 -7.03 -8.19
CA VAL A 18 9.94 -6.20 -8.91
C VAL A 18 9.20 -5.49 -10.03
N SER A 19 9.42 -4.20 -10.13
CA SER A 19 8.98 -3.43 -11.30
C SER A 19 10.17 -2.97 -12.12
N GLU A 20 10.01 -2.95 -13.44
CA GLU A 20 10.93 -2.35 -14.40
C GLU A 20 10.12 -1.42 -15.30
N ASP A 21 10.54 -0.17 -15.40
CA ASP A 21 9.90 0.86 -16.24
C ASP A 21 8.40 1.02 -16.02
N GLY A 22 7.96 0.98 -14.76
CA GLY A 22 6.56 1.14 -14.41
C GLY A 22 5.68 -0.07 -14.70
N LEU A 23 6.26 -1.26 -14.88
CA LEU A 23 5.53 -2.52 -15.02
C LEU A 23 6.03 -3.54 -14.00
N ALA A 24 5.12 -4.26 -13.35
CA ALA A 24 5.49 -5.36 -12.48
C ALA A 24 5.96 -6.56 -13.34
N VAL A 25 7.26 -6.92 -13.23
CA VAL A 25 7.88 -8.01 -14.00
C VAL A 25 8.04 -9.29 -13.16
N PHE A 26 7.97 -9.19 -11.84
CA PHE A 26 7.98 -10.30 -10.91
C PHE A 26 7.03 -10.01 -9.75
N SER A 27 6.31 -11.03 -9.27
CA SER A 27 5.47 -10.91 -8.08
C SER A 27 5.33 -12.25 -7.36
N LYS A 28 5.45 -12.22 -6.03
CA LYS A 28 5.14 -13.32 -5.12
C LYS A 28 4.26 -12.80 -4.00
N GLU A 29 3.23 -13.55 -3.64
CA GLU A 29 2.28 -13.16 -2.62
C GLU A 29 1.75 -14.36 -1.83
N ASP A 30 1.62 -14.19 -0.51
CA ASP A 30 0.88 -15.09 0.38
C ASP A 30 -0.25 -14.30 1.04
N LEU A 31 -1.48 -14.70 0.73
CA LEU A 31 -2.71 -14.04 1.18
C LEU A 31 -3.38 -14.76 2.35
N LYS A 32 -2.81 -15.89 2.82
CA LYS A 32 -3.49 -16.83 3.73
C LYS A 32 -3.29 -16.56 5.22
N GLY A 33 -2.51 -15.55 5.59
CA GLY A 33 -2.33 -15.24 7.00
C GLY A 33 -0.91 -14.79 7.38
N PRO A 34 -0.64 -14.54 8.66
CA PRO A 34 0.60 -13.90 9.09
C PRO A 34 1.82 -14.80 8.88
N SER A 35 2.34 -14.81 7.67
CA SER A 35 3.50 -15.61 7.24
C SER A 35 4.77 -14.79 7.04
N HIS A 36 4.75 -13.48 7.38
CA HIS A 36 5.83 -12.54 7.06
C HIS A 36 7.21 -13.00 7.52
N ALA A 37 7.32 -13.55 8.74
CA ALA A 37 8.59 -14.00 9.30
C ALA A 37 9.19 -15.21 8.55
N VAL A 38 8.37 -16.00 7.86
CA VAL A 38 8.78 -17.21 7.13
C VAL A 38 8.92 -16.93 5.64
N GLN A 39 7.93 -16.27 5.04
CA GLN A 39 7.81 -16.14 3.60
C GLN A 39 8.59 -14.96 3.03
N LEU A 40 8.70 -13.85 3.77
CA LEU A 40 9.32 -12.64 3.22
C LEU A 40 10.76 -12.89 2.75
N GLY A 41 11.57 -13.60 3.56
CA GLY A 41 12.94 -13.92 3.18
C GLY A 41 13.03 -14.75 1.90
N VAL A 42 12.12 -15.73 1.75
CA VAL A 42 12.05 -16.59 0.56
C VAL A 42 11.65 -15.76 -0.67
N PHE A 43 10.61 -14.94 -0.56
CA PHE A 43 10.14 -14.11 -1.68
C PHE A 43 11.17 -13.07 -2.12
N VAL A 44 11.89 -12.48 -1.15
CA VAL A 44 12.99 -11.54 -1.44
C VAL A 44 14.15 -12.26 -2.13
N ASP A 45 14.55 -13.44 -1.67
CA ASP A 45 15.63 -14.22 -2.30
C ASP A 45 15.26 -14.60 -3.74
N GLU A 46 14.03 -15.06 -3.98
CA GLU A 46 13.52 -15.33 -5.33
C GLU A 46 13.51 -14.08 -6.22
N ALA A 47 13.09 -12.94 -5.68
CA ALA A 47 13.06 -11.66 -6.41
C ALA A 47 14.47 -11.18 -6.78
N LEU A 48 15.43 -11.27 -5.84
CA LEU A 48 16.82 -10.90 -6.08
C LEU A 48 17.48 -11.85 -7.08
N SER A 49 17.22 -13.16 -6.98
CA SER A 49 17.68 -14.14 -7.95
C SER A 49 17.12 -13.90 -9.35
N PHE A 50 15.84 -13.50 -9.44
CA PHE A 50 15.21 -13.11 -10.70
C PHE A 50 15.94 -11.92 -11.34
N VAL A 51 16.13 -10.85 -10.58
CA VAL A 51 16.83 -9.62 -11.01
C VAL A 51 18.26 -9.93 -11.48
N ASP A 52 19.02 -10.66 -10.66
CA ASP A 52 20.42 -11.00 -10.97
C ASP A 52 20.53 -11.89 -12.22
N SER A 53 19.62 -12.88 -12.39
CA SER A 53 19.63 -13.78 -13.56
C SER A 53 19.22 -13.12 -14.87
N HIS A 54 18.46 -12.01 -14.81
CA HIS A 54 18.05 -11.25 -15.99
C HIS A 54 18.96 -10.03 -16.27
N GLY A 55 19.99 -9.83 -15.45
CA GLY A 55 20.91 -8.71 -15.61
C GLY A 55 20.24 -7.34 -15.38
N MET A 56 19.24 -7.28 -14.49
CA MET A 56 18.47 -6.09 -14.17
C MET A 56 19.05 -5.45 -12.90
N PRO A 57 19.86 -4.38 -12.97
CA PRO A 57 20.39 -3.75 -11.77
C PRO A 57 19.25 -3.03 -11.02
N LEU A 58 19.10 -3.33 -9.70
CA LEU A 58 18.17 -2.61 -8.85
C LEU A 58 18.63 -1.16 -8.64
N ASP A 59 17.69 -0.22 -8.78
CA ASP A 59 17.90 1.21 -8.54
C ASP A 59 17.42 1.64 -7.15
N ALA A 60 16.43 0.94 -6.57
CA ALA A 60 15.86 1.24 -5.26
C ALA A 60 15.14 0.05 -4.63
N VAL A 61 14.85 0.17 -3.33
CA VAL A 61 13.88 -0.69 -2.63
C VAL A 61 12.75 0.18 -2.09
N ALA A 62 11.50 -0.19 -2.39
CA ALA A 62 10.30 0.42 -1.86
C ALA A 62 9.64 -0.47 -0.80
N VAL A 63 9.19 0.12 0.29
CA VAL A 63 8.50 -0.60 1.37
C VAL A 63 7.33 0.22 1.88
N SER A 64 6.22 -0.46 2.24
CA SER A 64 5.12 0.22 2.95
C SER A 64 5.57 0.64 4.35
N CYS A 65 5.26 1.89 4.72
CA CYS A 65 5.66 2.49 5.99
C CYS A 65 4.48 2.71 6.95
N GLY A 66 3.31 2.14 6.64
CA GLY A 66 2.12 2.22 7.48
C GLY A 66 1.04 3.19 6.96
N PRO A 67 -0.10 3.22 7.65
CA PRO A 67 -0.46 2.41 8.83
C PRO A 67 -0.62 0.91 8.53
N GLY A 68 -0.62 0.07 9.59
CA GLY A 68 -0.80 -1.36 9.45
C GLY A 68 -0.30 -2.19 10.63
N SER A 69 -0.09 -3.47 10.39
CA SER A 69 0.43 -4.41 11.37
C SER A 69 1.80 -3.99 11.90
N TYR A 70 1.89 -3.69 13.18
CA TYR A 70 3.14 -3.28 13.84
C TYR A 70 4.29 -4.27 13.62
N THR A 71 4.01 -5.56 13.78
CA THR A 71 5.02 -6.62 13.55
C THR A 71 5.36 -6.75 12.08
N GLY A 72 4.35 -6.75 11.21
CA GLY A 72 4.55 -6.87 9.76
C GLY A 72 5.40 -5.73 9.21
N LEU A 73 5.05 -4.47 9.54
CA LEU A 73 5.81 -3.30 9.12
C LEU A 73 7.27 -3.35 9.59
N ARG A 74 7.54 -3.78 10.81
CA ARG A 74 8.91 -3.92 11.31
C ARG A 74 9.72 -4.95 10.55
N ILE A 75 9.12 -6.10 10.23
CA ILE A 75 9.77 -7.15 9.43
C ILE A 75 10.10 -6.61 8.03
N GLY A 76 9.12 -6.01 7.35
CA GLY A 76 9.31 -5.46 6.00
C GLY A 76 10.35 -4.35 5.95
N VAL A 77 10.23 -3.36 6.84
CA VAL A 77 11.18 -2.22 6.89
C VAL A 77 12.59 -2.68 7.24
N SER A 78 12.75 -3.64 8.18
CA SER A 78 14.07 -4.17 8.52
C SER A 78 14.70 -4.91 7.33
N MET A 79 13.94 -5.69 6.60
CA MET A 79 14.39 -6.37 5.37
C MET A 79 14.81 -5.35 4.31
N ALA A 80 13.95 -4.36 4.02
CA ALA A 80 14.24 -3.31 3.05
C ALA A 80 15.52 -2.52 3.39
N LYS A 81 15.67 -2.10 4.65
CA LYS A 81 16.88 -1.41 5.13
C LYS A 81 18.13 -2.29 4.99
N GLY A 82 18.05 -3.57 5.33
CA GLY A 82 19.17 -4.51 5.18
C GLY A 82 19.63 -4.66 3.74
N ILE A 83 18.70 -4.75 2.79
CA ILE A 83 19.00 -4.82 1.35
C ILE A 83 19.61 -3.50 0.86
N CYS A 84 19.00 -2.37 1.21
CA CYS A 84 19.49 -1.04 0.84
C CYS A 84 20.92 -0.82 1.34
N TYR A 85 21.18 -1.15 2.61
CA TYR A 85 22.52 -1.03 3.19
C TYR A 85 23.54 -1.95 2.51
N GLY A 86 23.17 -3.23 2.30
CA GLY A 86 24.08 -4.21 1.71
C GLY A 86 24.41 -3.98 0.23
N ARG A 87 23.45 -3.40 -0.53
CA ARG A 87 23.60 -3.12 -1.97
C ARG A 87 23.84 -1.63 -2.28
N ASN A 88 23.94 -0.78 -1.27
CA ASN A 88 24.08 0.68 -1.40
C ASN A 88 22.97 1.31 -2.26
N LEU A 89 21.71 0.94 -1.99
CA LEU A 89 20.53 1.38 -2.71
C LEU A 89 19.72 2.40 -1.88
N PRO A 90 19.02 3.34 -2.52
CA PRO A 90 18.07 4.21 -1.84
C PRO A 90 16.83 3.44 -1.37
N LEU A 91 16.27 3.90 -0.25
CA LEU A 91 15.04 3.38 0.35
C LEU A 91 13.86 4.32 0.10
N ILE A 92 12.76 3.79 -0.42
CA ILE A 92 11.51 4.51 -0.63
C ILE A 92 10.48 4.01 0.38
N GLY A 93 9.89 4.92 1.17
CA GLY A 93 8.79 4.60 2.07
C GLY A 93 7.46 5.05 1.49
N LEU A 94 6.49 4.14 1.34
CA LEU A 94 5.18 4.41 0.76
C LEU A 94 4.08 4.27 1.81
N PRO A 95 3.14 5.24 1.92
CA PRO A 95 1.98 5.12 2.79
C PRO A 95 1.08 3.95 2.35
N THR A 96 0.74 3.05 3.27
CA THR A 96 -0.09 1.86 2.95
C THR A 96 -1.45 2.24 2.36
N LEU A 97 -2.05 3.34 2.84
CA LEU A 97 -3.35 3.81 2.34
C LEU A 97 -3.28 4.27 0.88
N GLU A 98 -2.17 4.88 0.45
CA GLU A 98 -1.97 5.22 -0.96
C GLU A 98 -1.78 3.96 -1.82
N VAL A 99 -1.04 2.96 -1.31
CA VAL A 99 -0.86 1.68 -2.00
C VAL A 99 -2.21 0.99 -2.24
N LEU A 100 -3.15 1.06 -1.27
CA LEU A 100 -4.51 0.54 -1.43
C LEU A 100 -5.31 1.26 -2.52
N CYS A 101 -5.06 2.53 -2.78
CA CYS A 101 -5.76 3.28 -3.82
C CYS A 101 -5.39 2.83 -5.24
N VAL A 102 -4.16 2.37 -5.45
CA VAL A 102 -3.64 2.03 -6.78
C VAL A 102 -4.49 0.97 -7.50
N PRO A 103 -4.78 -0.21 -6.93
CA PRO A 103 -5.62 -1.21 -7.62
C PRO A 103 -7.04 -0.70 -7.90
N VAL A 104 -7.60 0.15 -7.04
CA VAL A 104 -8.92 0.75 -7.26
C VAL A 104 -8.88 1.69 -8.48
N LEU A 105 -7.88 2.56 -8.56
CA LEU A 105 -7.71 3.49 -9.68
C LEU A 105 -7.42 2.78 -11.01
N LEU A 106 -6.77 1.62 -10.98
CA LEU A 106 -6.42 0.87 -12.18
C LEU A 106 -7.54 -0.03 -12.71
N HIS A 107 -8.43 -0.52 -11.83
CA HIS A 107 -9.37 -1.60 -12.17
C HIS A 107 -10.85 -1.24 -12.01
N HIS A 108 -11.16 -0.07 -11.45
CA HIS A 108 -12.54 0.37 -11.27
C HIS A 108 -12.81 1.65 -12.05
N ASP A 109 -13.96 1.70 -12.72
CA ASP A 109 -14.44 2.91 -13.36
C ASP A 109 -15.12 3.80 -12.31
N LEU A 110 -14.49 4.92 -12.01
CA LEU A 110 -14.92 5.84 -10.96
C LEU A 110 -15.36 7.17 -11.56
N PRO A 111 -16.44 7.79 -11.04
CA PRO A 111 -16.81 9.16 -11.40
C PRO A 111 -15.66 10.16 -11.23
N GLU A 112 -15.69 11.26 -11.95
CA GLU A 112 -14.61 12.28 -11.89
C GLU A 112 -14.48 12.91 -10.50
N ASP A 113 -15.59 13.09 -9.81
CA ASP A 113 -15.71 13.67 -8.48
C ASP A 113 -15.62 12.64 -7.34
N ALA A 114 -15.34 11.37 -7.66
CA ALA A 114 -15.20 10.31 -6.67
C ALA A 114 -14.05 10.57 -5.69
N LEU A 115 -14.31 10.31 -4.43
CA LEU A 115 -13.30 10.28 -3.37
C LEU A 115 -12.97 8.83 -2.97
N LEU A 116 -11.72 8.61 -2.63
CA LEU A 116 -11.16 7.33 -2.21
C LEU A 116 -10.93 7.36 -0.70
N CYS A 117 -11.50 6.40 0.02
CA CYS A 117 -11.32 6.24 1.45
C CYS A 117 -10.78 4.85 1.78
N PRO A 118 -9.47 4.62 1.60
CA PRO A 118 -8.82 3.38 2.03
C PRO A 118 -8.87 3.24 3.56
N MET A 119 -9.14 2.01 4.03
CA MET A 119 -9.28 1.70 5.45
C MET A 119 -8.45 0.50 5.85
N ILE A 120 -7.59 0.68 6.86
CA ILE A 120 -6.87 -0.42 7.53
C ILE A 120 -7.53 -0.70 8.88
N ASP A 121 -7.79 -1.96 9.17
CA ASP A 121 -8.39 -2.38 10.44
C ASP A 121 -7.50 -2.04 11.65
N ALA A 122 -8.03 -1.28 12.61
CA ALA A 122 -7.39 -0.94 13.88
C ALA A 122 -8.07 -1.62 15.08
N ARG A 123 -8.82 -2.73 14.83
CA ARG A 123 -9.64 -3.49 15.77
C ARG A 123 -10.91 -2.76 16.19
N ARG A 124 -11.84 -3.48 16.82
CA ARG A 124 -13.18 -2.96 17.20
C ARG A 124 -13.80 -2.19 16.02
N MET A 125 -14.46 -1.05 16.26
CA MET A 125 -14.99 -0.16 15.23
C MET A 125 -14.01 0.99 14.89
N GLU A 126 -12.71 0.78 15.05
CA GLU A 126 -11.68 1.75 14.74
C GLU A 126 -10.92 1.32 13.47
N VAL A 127 -10.62 2.30 12.60
CA VAL A 127 -9.86 2.12 11.37
C VAL A 127 -8.79 3.22 11.25
N TYR A 128 -7.68 2.93 10.59
CA TYR A 128 -6.85 3.98 10.03
C TYR A 128 -7.37 4.30 8.63
N ALA A 129 -7.73 5.55 8.40
CA ALA A 129 -8.27 6.01 7.14
C ALA A 129 -7.72 7.38 6.73
N ALA A 130 -7.79 7.68 5.45
CA ALA A 130 -7.55 8.98 4.85
C ALA A 130 -8.57 9.18 3.73
N VAL A 131 -8.71 10.38 3.22
CA VAL A 131 -9.55 10.65 2.05
C VAL A 131 -8.71 11.31 0.97
N TYR A 132 -8.76 10.75 -0.23
CA TYR A 132 -8.01 11.20 -1.40
C TYR A 132 -8.97 11.49 -2.57
N ASP A 133 -8.57 12.39 -3.45
CA ASP A 133 -9.16 12.44 -4.80
C ASP A 133 -8.51 11.39 -5.73
N ARG A 134 -8.99 11.31 -6.97
CA ARG A 134 -8.50 10.36 -7.97
C ARG A 134 -7.04 10.58 -8.40
N ALA A 135 -6.50 11.77 -8.18
CA ALA A 135 -5.09 12.08 -8.42
C ALA A 135 -4.20 11.81 -7.18
N LEU A 136 -4.76 11.19 -6.13
CA LEU A 136 -4.15 11.00 -4.82
C LEU A 136 -3.82 12.32 -4.11
N GLY A 137 -4.53 13.39 -4.43
CA GLY A 137 -4.54 14.63 -3.66
C GLY A 137 -5.25 14.41 -2.32
N VAL A 138 -4.56 14.74 -1.22
CA VAL A 138 -5.09 14.55 0.13
C VAL A 138 -6.24 15.51 0.38
N LYS A 139 -7.43 14.98 0.68
CA LYS A 139 -8.61 15.75 1.16
C LYS A 139 -8.73 15.69 2.67
N ARG A 140 -8.29 14.59 3.28
CA ARG A 140 -8.19 14.42 4.72
C ARG A 140 -6.96 13.55 5.03
N GLU A 141 -6.15 14.03 5.94
CA GLU A 141 -4.94 13.33 6.40
C GLU A 141 -5.27 12.00 7.11
N ILE A 142 -4.27 11.13 7.19
CA ILE A 142 -4.38 9.84 7.87
C ILE A 142 -4.72 10.04 9.34
N ALA A 143 -5.79 9.41 9.79
CA ALA A 143 -6.21 9.42 11.18
C ALA A 143 -6.70 8.03 11.63
N ALA A 144 -6.76 7.84 12.95
CA ALA A 144 -7.46 6.72 13.57
C ALA A 144 -8.89 7.15 13.88
N ASP A 145 -9.85 6.51 13.23
CA ASP A 145 -11.27 6.89 13.30
C ASP A 145 -12.09 5.81 14.02
N ILE A 146 -12.81 6.22 15.05
CA ILE A 146 -13.90 5.40 15.60
C ILE A 146 -15.13 5.65 14.72
N VAL A 147 -15.51 4.66 13.92
CA VAL A 147 -16.55 4.82 12.90
C VAL A 147 -17.94 4.68 13.49
N ASP A 148 -18.78 5.67 13.20
CA ASP A 148 -20.19 5.75 13.56
C ASP A 148 -21.06 6.19 12.36
N GLU A 149 -22.35 6.44 12.58
CA GLU A 149 -23.32 6.86 11.56
C GLU A 149 -23.08 8.27 11.02
N HIS A 150 -22.27 9.09 11.69
CA HIS A 150 -21.94 10.45 11.29
C HIS A 150 -20.58 10.56 10.59
N SER A 151 -19.81 9.48 10.62
CA SER A 151 -18.46 9.45 10.04
C SER A 151 -18.50 9.71 8.54
N TYR A 152 -17.61 10.58 8.07
CA TYR A 152 -17.43 10.97 6.66
C TYR A 152 -18.61 11.71 6.01
N LEU A 153 -19.64 12.15 6.74
CA LEU A 153 -20.79 12.90 6.19
C LEU A 153 -20.36 14.17 5.46
N GLU A 154 -19.29 14.82 5.89
CA GLU A 154 -18.72 16.00 5.24
C GLU A 154 -18.34 15.75 3.77
N PHE A 155 -17.90 14.53 3.44
CA PHE A 155 -17.59 14.12 2.08
C PHE A 155 -18.78 13.48 1.37
N LEU A 156 -19.53 12.64 2.08
CA LEU A 156 -20.66 11.88 1.54
C LEU A 156 -21.82 12.78 1.07
N ASN A 157 -22.01 13.94 1.68
CA ASN A 157 -23.04 14.89 1.28
C ASN A 157 -22.76 15.52 -0.10
N GLU A 158 -21.49 15.55 -0.54
CA GLU A 158 -21.08 16.26 -1.74
C GLU A 158 -20.53 15.32 -2.83
N HIS A 159 -20.00 14.15 -2.45
CA HIS A 159 -19.26 13.27 -3.35
C HIS A 159 -19.62 11.79 -3.19
N PRO A 160 -19.54 10.97 -4.23
CA PRO A 160 -19.46 9.52 -4.09
C PRO A 160 -18.13 9.16 -3.42
N VAL A 161 -18.18 8.46 -2.28
CA VAL A 161 -16.99 8.02 -1.54
C VAL A 161 -16.86 6.51 -1.61
N TYR A 162 -15.70 6.06 -2.04
CA TYR A 162 -15.39 4.64 -2.20
C TYR A 162 -14.54 4.15 -1.05
N PHE A 163 -15.09 3.24 -0.24
CA PHE A 163 -14.47 2.64 0.93
C PHE A 163 -13.92 1.25 0.58
N PHE A 164 -12.67 0.98 0.89
CA PHE A 164 -12.00 -0.29 0.59
C PHE A 164 -10.85 -0.57 1.54
N GLY A 165 -10.29 -1.78 1.46
CA GLY A 165 -9.27 -2.28 2.38
C GLY A 165 -9.87 -3.14 3.49
N ASN A 166 -9.00 -3.77 4.31
CA ASN A 166 -9.45 -4.74 5.30
C ASN A 166 -10.23 -4.14 6.49
N GLY A 167 -10.23 -2.82 6.64
CA GLY A 167 -11.05 -2.10 7.62
C GLY A 167 -12.45 -1.74 7.13
N ALA A 168 -12.69 -1.72 5.81
CA ALA A 168 -13.92 -1.18 5.23
C ALA A 168 -15.17 -2.05 5.50
N ALA A 169 -15.03 -3.37 5.39
CA ALA A 169 -16.17 -4.29 5.46
C ALA A 169 -16.96 -4.16 6.78
N LYS A 170 -16.27 -3.98 7.92
CA LYS A 170 -16.94 -3.83 9.23
C LYS A 170 -17.67 -2.50 9.38
N CYS A 171 -17.30 -1.47 8.61
CA CYS A 171 -17.89 -0.13 8.67
C CYS A 171 -19.18 -0.02 7.85
N ARG A 172 -19.50 -0.98 6.97
CA ARG A 172 -20.66 -0.98 6.07
C ARG A 172 -22.00 -0.82 6.79
N GLY A 173 -22.10 -1.36 8.01
CA GLY A 173 -23.31 -1.25 8.83
C GLY A 173 -23.50 0.12 9.50
N GLN A 174 -22.44 0.90 9.62
CA GLN A 174 -22.47 2.25 10.21
C GLN A 174 -22.59 3.32 9.13
N ILE A 175 -21.86 3.17 8.02
CA ILE A 175 -21.85 4.14 6.92
C ILE A 175 -22.89 3.70 5.90
N THR A 176 -24.13 4.21 6.03
CA THR A 176 -25.28 3.79 5.21
C THR A 176 -25.74 4.85 4.20
N HIS A 177 -24.97 5.93 4.04
CA HIS A 177 -25.30 7.04 3.13
C HIS A 177 -25.38 6.56 1.67
N PRO A 178 -26.31 7.09 0.81
CA PRO A 178 -26.44 6.68 -0.59
C PRO A 178 -25.17 6.83 -1.43
N ASN A 179 -24.33 7.81 -1.11
CA ASN A 179 -23.05 8.06 -1.78
C ASN A 179 -21.89 7.20 -1.22
N ALA A 180 -22.15 6.30 -0.26
CA ALA A 180 -21.16 5.39 0.26
C ALA A 180 -21.08 4.12 -0.60
N HIS A 181 -19.96 3.90 -1.24
CA HIS A 181 -19.70 2.74 -2.09
C HIS A 181 -18.59 1.89 -1.47
N PHE A 182 -18.78 0.58 -1.38
CA PHE A 182 -17.80 -0.32 -0.80
C PHE A 182 -17.24 -1.27 -1.87
N ILE A 183 -15.90 -1.31 -1.96
CA ILE A 183 -15.18 -2.22 -2.85
C ILE A 183 -14.51 -3.30 -1.98
N ASP A 184 -14.90 -4.54 -2.20
CA ASP A 184 -14.37 -5.69 -1.47
C ASP A 184 -13.05 -6.19 -2.07
N ASP A 185 -12.30 -6.97 -1.30
CA ASP A 185 -11.08 -7.69 -1.72
C ASP A 185 -9.90 -6.82 -2.17
N ILE A 186 -9.91 -5.52 -1.85
CA ILE A 186 -8.77 -4.64 -2.08
C ILE A 186 -7.73 -4.85 -0.97
N ARG A 187 -6.49 -5.18 -1.38
CA ARG A 187 -5.37 -5.42 -0.48
C ARG A 187 -4.13 -4.66 -0.94
N PRO A 188 -3.30 -4.17 0.00
CA PRO A 188 -2.01 -3.61 -0.36
C PRO A 188 -1.09 -4.77 -0.76
N LEU A 189 -0.51 -4.71 -1.94
CA LEU A 189 0.41 -5.72 -2.46
C LEU A 189 1.60 -5.04 -3.14
N GLY A 190 2.76 -5.69 -3.09
CA GLY A 190 3.99 -5.17 -3.69
C GLY A 190 3.83 -4.79 -5.16
N LYS A 191 3.06 -5.57 -5.92
CA LYS A 191 2.78 -5.29 -7.34
C LYS A 191 1.97 -4.01 -7.60
N TRP A 192 1.35 -3.41 -6.59
CA TRP A 192 0.63 -2.14 -6.70
C TRP A 192 1.45 -0.91 -6.30
N MET A 193 2.67 -1.13 -5.80
CA MET A 193 3.51 -0.05 -5.29
C MET A 193 4.23 0.73 -6.39
N PHE A 194 4.36 0.18 -7.60
CA PHE A 194 5.22 0.73 -8.66
C PHE A 194 4.89 2.18 -9.05
N PRO A 195 3.63 2.63 -9.24
CA PRO A 195 3.38 4.00 -9.67
C PRO A 195 3.81 5.03 -8.61
N LEU A 196 3.63 4.67 -7.34
CA LEU A 196 4.02 5.51 -6.22
C LEU A 196 5.54 5.54 -6.06
N ALA A 197 6.20 4.38 -6.20
CA ALA A 197 7.66 4.28 -6.10
C ALA A 197 8.35 5.06 -7.22
N GLU A 198 7.88 4.97 -8.46
CA GLU A 198 8.38 5.77 -9.59
C GLU A 198 8.26 7.28 -9.32
N LYS A 199 7.12 7.72 -8.80
CA LYS A 199 6.89 9.11 -8.41
C LYS A 199 7.93 9.59 -7.38
N GLU A 200 8.21 8.76 -6.37
CA GLU A 200 9.19 9.10 -5.33
C GLU A 200 10.65 9.02 -5.84
N MET A 201 10.95 8.11 -6.77
CA MET A 201 12.23 8.06 -7.48
C MET A 201 12.51 9.37 -8.23
N VAL A 202 11.55 9.83 -9.04
CA VAL A 202 11.67 11.10 -9.78
C VAL A 202 11.87 12.30 -8.84
N ARG A 203 11.21 12.28 -7.68
CA ARG A 203 11.33 13.32 -6.65
C ARG A 203 12.59 13.21 -5.81
N GLN A 204 13.33 12.10 -5.91
CA GLN A 204 14.46 11.75 -5.03
C GLN A 204 14.09 11.79 -3.54
N ASN A 205 12.84 11.41 -3.21
CA ASN A 205 12.33 11.37 -1.83
C ASN A 205 12.72 10.06 -1.16
N PHE A 206 13.98 9.95 -0.80
CA PHE A 206 14.52 8.76 -0.15
C PHE A 206 14.51 8.89 1.37
N LYS A 207 14.35 7.75 2.02
CA LYS A 207 14.38 7.64 3.49
C LYS A 207 15.77 7.25 3.96
N ASP A 208 16.11 7.69 5.17
CA ASP A 208 17.35 7.27 5.81
C ASP A 208 17.33 5.78 6.11
N VAL A 209 18.37 5.06 5.69
CA VAL A 209 18.52 3.62 5.91
C VAL A 209 18.93 3.33 7.37
N ALA A 210 19.64 4.26 8.03
CA ALA A 210 20.13 4.09 9.40
C ALA A 210 19.04 4.38 10.45
N TYR A 211 18.15 5.37 10.22
CA TYR A 211 17.15 5.83 11.19
C TYR A 211 15.70 5.66 10.72
#